data_45beef2a723ef62154e42a87fc6455c0
#
_entry.id   45beef2a723ef62154e42a87fc6455c0
#
_cell.length_a   1.000
_cell.length_b   1.000
_cell.length_c   1.000
_cell.angle_alpha   90.00
_cell.angle_beta   90.00
_cell.angle_gamma   90.00
#
_symmetry.space_group_name_H-M   'P 1'
#
loop_
_entity.id
_entity.type
_entity.pdbx_description
1 polymer ?
#
loop_
_entity_poly.entity_id
_entity_poly.type
_entity_poly.pdbx_seq_one_letter_code
_entity_poly.pdbx_strand_id
1 'polypeptide(L)'
;ILKREYNKYLNTSVKEGTSLFEANHPESTQINILNGAGLLIDAWWEGITLLGKIKLNLSKGFIDSGIVSTSGDHVANLMLTGVKVGVSSRGVGSLKEKSGVNHVQDDYDLICWDFVNQPSSRGSWVSDDYEKLAPFIETTIKEDKKAHINPLKDKLSNFLSNYR
;
A
#
# COMPACT_ATOMS: atom_id res chain seq x y z
N ILE A 1 18.96 4.50 -9.72
CA ILE A 1 17.76 3.87 -10.31
C ILE A 1 16.59 4.01 -9.34
N LEU A 2 16.59 3.37 -8.18
CA LEU A 2 15.44 3.39 -7.26
C LEU A 2 14.99 4.81 -6.85
N LYS A 3 15.92 5.76 -6.61
CA LYS A 3 15.57 7.16 -6.31
C LYS A 3 14.82 7.85 -7.46
N ARG A 4 15.19 7.57 -8.70
CA ARG A 4 14.50 8.10 -9.89
C ARG A 4 13.08 7.56 -9.96
N GLU A 5 12.92 6.23 -9.87
CA GLU A 5 11.63 5.56 -9.96
C GLU A 5 10.71 5.93 -8.79
N TYR A 6 11.25 6.01 -7.59
CA TYR A 6 10.55 6.51 -6.42
C TYR A 6 10.00 7.93 -6.63
N ASN A 7 10.83 8.87 -7.10
CA ASN A 7 10.38 10.24 -7.38
C ASN A 7 9.29 10.30 -8.45
N LYS A 8 9.42 9.47 -9.52
CA LYS A 8 8.39 9.30 -10.53
C LYS A 8 7.09 8.82 -9.90
N TYR A 9 7.14 7.75 -9.10
CA TYR A 9 5.98 7.14 -8.46
C TYR A 9 5.28 8.09 -7.47
N LEU A 10 6.03 8.86 -6.68
CA LEU A 10 5.47 9.89 -5.80
C LEU A 10 4.70 10.97 -6.57
N ASN A 11 5.30 11.45 -7.67
CA ASN A 11 4.74 12.55 -8.45
C ASN A 11 3.57 12.12 -9.37
N THR A 12 3.36 10.82 -9.54
CA THR A 12 2.27 10.23 -10.31
C THR A 12 1.31 9.48 -9.38
N SER A 13 1.58 8.21 -9.12
CA SER A 13 0.64 7.29 -8.46
C SER A 13 0.25 7.72 -7.04
N VAL A 14 1.20 8.23 -6.24
CA VAL A 14 0.87 8.70 -4.88
C VAL A 14 0.05 9.97 -4.93
N LYS A 15 0.47 10.94 -5.75
CA LYS A 15 -0.24 12.22 -5.91
C LYS A 15 -1.65 12.06 -6.48
N GLU A 16 -1.84 11.07 -7.37
CA GLU A 16 -3.12 10.76 -8.00
C GLU A 16 -4.01 9.84 -7.15
N GLY A 17 -3.47 9.28 -6.05
CA GLY A 17 -4.19 8.34 -5.19
C GLY A 17 -4.36 6.95 -5.83
N THR A 18 -3.47 6.57 -6.75
CA THR A 18 -3.49 5.27 -7.46
C THR A 18 -2.39 4.31 -7.01
N SER A 19 -1.65 4.64 -5.95
CA SER A 19 -0.49 3.92 -5.40
C SER A 19 -0.87 2.65 -4.64
N LEU A 20 -1.61 1.74 -5.29
CA LEU A 20 -2.18 0.56 -4.68
C LEU A 20 -1.09 -0.48 -4.35
N PHE A 21 -1.17 -1.05 -3.14
CA PHE A 21 -0.44 -2.24 -2.70
C PHE A 21 -1.34 -3.47 -2.86
N GLU A 22 -0.86 -4.52 -3.48
CA GLU A 22 -1.53 -5.81 -3.45
C GLU A 22 -1.13 -6.63 -2.21
N ALA A 23 -2.05 -7.48 -1.74
CA ALA A 23 -1.72 -8.57 -0.85
C ALA A 23 -1.15 -9.71 -1.70
N ASN A 24 0.13 -10.04 -1.48
CA ASN A 24 0.94 -10.95 -2.28
C ASN A 24 1.66 -10.25 -3.45
N HIS A 25 2.68 -10.91 -4.00
CA HIS A 25 3.56 -10.41 -5.06
C HIS A 25 3.39 -11.26 -6.33
N PRO A 26 2.38 -10.96 -7.17
CA PRO A 26 2.15 -11.72 -8.39
C PRO A 26 3.26 -11.44 -9.43
N GLU A 27 3.47 -12.38 -10.36
CA GLU A 27 4.40 -12.20 -11.48
C GLU A 27 3.86 -11.22 -12.54
N SER A 28 2.62 -10.78 -12.40
CA SER A 28 1.95 -9.86 -13.33
C SER A 28 2.49 -8.44 -13.23
N THR A 29 2.61 -7.76 -14.37
CA THR A 29 2.85 -6.31 -14.45
C THR A 29 1.59 -5.49 -14.20
N GLN A 30 0.41 -6.12 -14.25
CA GLN A 30 -0.87 -5.45 -13.98
C GLN A 30 -1.23 -5.57 -12.50
N ILE A 31 -1.68 -4.47 -11.91
CA ILE A 31 -2.19 -4.44 -10.54
C ILE A 31 -3.63 -4.96 -10.54
N ASN A 32 -3.89 -5.99 -9.74
CA ASN A 32 -5.24 -6.50 -9.54
C ASN A 32 -5.92 -5.70 -8.42
N ILE A 33 -6.88 -4.87 -8.78
CA ILE A 33 -7.61 -4.02 -7.83
C ILE A 33 -8.39 -4.80 -6.77
N LEU A 34 -8.78 -6.06 -7.06
CA LEU A 34 -9.48 -6.92 -6.09
C LEU A 34 -8.55 -7.39 -4.97
N ASN A 35 -7.24 -7.44 -5.23
CA ASN A 35 -6.22 -7.77 -4.23
C ASN A 35 -5.67 -6.52 -3.52
N GLY A 36 -6.21 -5.34 -3.85
CA GLY A 36 -5.76 -4.07 -3.29
C GLY A 36 -5.94 -4.01 -1.78
N ALA A 37 -4.84 -4.04 -1.04
CA ALA A 37 -4.82 -4.11 0.41
C ALA A 37 -4.46 -2.79 1.09
N GLY A 38 -3.84 -1.86 0.38
CA GLY A 38 -3.46 -0.55 0.92
C GLY A 38 -3.01 0.43 -0.14
N LEU A 39 -2.73 1.65 0.27
CA LEU A 39 -2.23 2.75 -0.55
C LEU A 39 -0.97 3.34 0.09
N LEU A 40 0.06 3.60 -0.70
CA LEU A 40 1.15 4.47 -0.26
C LEU A 40 0.65 5.91 -0.23
N ILE A 41 0.66 6.54 0.94
CA ILE A 41 0.20 7.92 1.09
C ILE A 41 1.35 8.91 1.22
N ASP A 42 2.52 8.44 1.63
CA ASP A 42 3.73 9.24 1.73
C ASP A 42 4.97 8.32 1.79
N ALA A 43 6.13 8.82 1.36
CA ALA A 43 7.39 8.14 1.55
C ALA A 43 8.56 9.14 1.54
N TRP A 44 9.66 8.78 2.21
CA TRP A 44 10.85 9.64 2.33
C TRP A 44 12.12 8.83 2.53
N TRP A 45 13.26 9.45 2.36
CA TRP A 45 14.56 8.85 2.57
C TRP A 45 15.15 9.24 3.91
N GLU A 46 15.56 8.24 4.69
CA GLU A 46 16.44 8.41 5.85
C GLU A 46 17.78 7.77 5.55
N GLY A 47 18.77 8.58 5.17
CA GLY A 47 20.05 8.09 4.69
C GLY A 47 19.91 7.26 3.40
N ILE A 48 20.14 5.95 3.51
CA ILE A 48 19.98 4.99 2.40
C ILE A 48 18.69 4.18 2.48
N THR A 49 17.88 4.39 3.52
CA THR A 49 16.64 3.66 3.75
C THR A 49 15.46 4.46 3.23
N LEU A 50 14.65 3.84 2.38
CA LEU A 50 13.35 4.37 1.96
C LEU A 50 12.31 3.93 2.97
N LEU A 51 11.67 4.90 3.60
CA LEU A 51 10.52 4.71 4.49
C LEU A 51 9.23 5.10 3.78
N GLY A 52 8.13 4.49 4.16
CA GLY A 52 6.82 4.78 3.59
C GLY A 52 5.72 4.72 4.61
N LYS A 53 4.70 5.54 4.40
CA LYS A 53 3.45 5.51 5.15
C LYS A 53 2.37 4.90 4.28
N ILE A 54 1.80 3.79 4.75
CA ILE A 54 0.79 3.01 4.03
C ILE A 54 -0.53 3.11 4.79
N LYS A 55 -1.60 3.41 4.06
CA LYS A 55 -2.98 3.33 4.56
C LYS A 55 -3.56 1.99 4.11
N LEU A 56 -3.95 1.12 5.05
CA LEU A 56 -4.63 -0.13 4.75
C LEU A 56 -6.07 0.13 4.26
N ASN A 57 -6.51 -0.66 3.30
CA ASN A 57 -7.87 -0.61 2.76
C ASN A 57 -8.82 -1.46 3.62
N LEU A 58 -9.18 -0.91 4.79
CA LEU A 58 -10.02 -1.59 5.77
C LEU A 58 -11.50 -1.41 5.49
N SER A 59 -12.25 -2.51 5.58
CA SER A 59 -13.70 -2.48 5.52
C SER A 59 -14.31 -1.94 6.81
N LYS A 60 -15.53 -1.41 6.70
CA LYS A 60 -16.29 -0.97 7.88
C LYS A 60 -16.57 -2.15 8.83
N GLY A 61 -16.86 -3.34 8.29
CA GLY A 61 -17.09 -4.54 9.08
C GLY A 61 -15.87 -4.96 9.90
N PHE A 62 -14.66 -4.79 9.35
CA PHE A 62 -13.42 -5.04 10.10
C PHE A 62 -13.21 -4.01 11.22
N ILE A 63 -13.39 -2.72 10.92
CA ILE A 63 -13.21 -1.64 11.88
C ILE A 63 -14.19 -1.76 13.06
N ASP A 64 -15.46 -2.05 12.77
CA ASP A 64 -16.52 -2.05 13.79
C ASP A 64 -16.61 -3.38 14.56
N SER A 65 -16.23 -4.51 13.95
CA SER A 65 -16.54 -5.85 14.46
C SER A 65 -15.46 -6.91 14.17
N GLY A 66 -14.33 -6.55 13.59
CA GLY A 66 -13.25 -7.49 13.25
C GLY A 66 -13.58 -8.47 12.10
N ILE A 67 -14.63 -8.19 11.33
CA ILE A 67 -15.04 -9.07 10.22
C ILE A 67 -14.13 -8.84 9.02
N VAL A 68 -13.33 -9.84 8.66
CA VAL A 68 -12.42 -9.81 7.51
C VAL A 68 -13.21 -10.01 6.22
N SER A 69 -13.16 -9.04 5.30
CA SER A 69 -13.88 -9.06 4.02
C SER A 69 -13.09 -8.51 2.83
N THR A 70 -12.01 -7.77 3.09
CA THR A 70 -11.11 -7.21 2.07
C THR A 70 -9.69 -7.74 2.22
N SER A 71 -8.88 -7.59 1.18
CA SER A 71 -7.45 -7.90 1.26
C SER A 71 -6.72 -7.05 2.31
N GLY A 72 -7.14 -5.79 2.49
CA GLY A 72 -6.62 -4.92 3.55
C GLY A 72 -6.96 -5.42 4.96
N ASP A 73 -8.20 -5.88 5.17
CA ASP A 73 -8.62 -6.50 6.44
C ASP A 73 -7.78 -7.74 6.75
N HIS A 74 -7.51 -8.56 5.70
CA HIS A 74 -6.71 -9.77 5.86
C HIS A 74 -5.29 -9.44 6.30
N VAL A 75 -4.64 -8.47 5.64
CA VAL A 75 -3.30 -8.00 6.01
C VAL A 75 -3.29 -7.46 7.44
N ALA A 76 -4.28 -6.62 7.81
CA ALA A 76 -4.40 -6.09 9.16
C ALA A 76 -4.58 -7.21 10.21
N ASN A 77 -5.42 -8.20 9.92
CA ASN A 77 -5.65 -9.33 10.81
C ASN A 77 -4.39 -10.17 11.04
N LEU A 78 -3.60 -10.43 9.96
CA LEU A 78 -2.32 -11.11 10.10
C LEU A 78 -1.37 -10.34 11.04
N MET A 79 -1.28 -9.02 10.88
CA MET A 79 -0.45 -8.18 11.73
C MET A 79 -0.93 -8.20 13.18
N LEU A 80 -2.24 -8.08 13.43
CA LEU A 80 -2.84 -8.15 14.78
C LEU A 80 -2.61 -9.50 15.46
N THR A 81 -2.48 -10.58 14.71
CA THR A 81 -2.17 -11.92 15.23
C THR A 81 -0.65 -12.19 15.35
N GLY A 82 0.19 -11.18 15.13
CA GLY A 82 1.65 -11.25 15.33
C GLY A 82 2.42 -11.75 14.11
N VAL A 83 1.79 -11.88 12.95
CA VAL A 83 2.49 -12.22 11.70
C VAL A 83 3.22 -10.98 11.19
N LYS A 84 4.53 -11.10 10.96
CA LYS A 84 5.30 -10.05 10.30
C LYS A 84 4.95 -9.97 8.83
N VAL A 85 4.52 -8.77 8.41
CA VAL A 85 4.23 -8.47 7.00
C VAL A 85 5.38 -7.65 6.43
N GLY A 86 5.93 -8.10 5.31
CA GLY A 86 6.98 -7.41 4.57
C GLY A 86 6.42 -6.54 3.45
N VAL A 87 7.28 -5.69 2.91
CA VAL A 87 7.01 -4.87 1.73
C VAL A 87 8.08 -5.17 0.68
N SER A 88 7.65 -5.45 -0.54
CA SER A 88 8.53 -5.68 -1.69
C SER A 88 8.14 -4.80 -2.87
N SER A 89 9.14 -4.25 -3.58
CA SER A 89 8.90 -3.50 -4.80
C SER A 89 8.68 -4.46 -5.97
N ARG A 90 7.69 -4.18 -6.80
CA ARG A 90 7.43 -4.86 -8.07
C ARG A 90 7.74 -3.91 -9.22
N GLY A 91 8.51 -4.37 -10.17
CA GLY A 91 8.89 -3.61 -11.34
C GLY A 91 9.40 -4.50 -12.46
N VAL A 92 9.62 -3.89 -13.60
CA VAL A 92 10.19 -4.53 -14.80
C VAL A 92 11.49 -3.84 -15.19
N GLY A 93 12.40 -4.57 -15.78
CA GLY A 93 13.68 -4.05 -16.22
C GLY A 93 14.67 -5.18 -16.48
N SER A 94 15.78 -4.86 -17.13
CA SER A 94 16.83 -5.83 -17.38
C SER A 94 17.77 -5.98 -16.17
N LEU A 95 18.38 -7.15 -16.08
CA LEU A 95 19.38 -7.48 -15.08
C LEU A 95 20.71 -7.74 -15.74
N LYS A 96 21.79 -7.27 -15.14
CA LYS A 96 23.17 -7.59 -15.56
C LYS A 96 23.89 -8.24 -14.41
N GLU A 97 24.32 -9.48 -14.62
CA GLU A 97 25.14 -10.15 -13.64
C GLU A 97 26.56 -9.55 -13.59
N LYS A 98 27.05 -9.27 -12.40
CA LYS A 98 28.44 -8.87 -12.15
C LYS A 98 28.89 -9.51 -10.84
N SER A 99 29.94 -10.34 -10.94
CA SER A 99 30.52 -11.04 -9.76
C SER A 99 29.51 -11.84 -8.94
N GLY A 100 28.58 -12.57 -9.62
CA GLY A 100 27.54 -13.37 -8.98
C GLY A 100 26.37 -12.57 -8.39
N VAL A 101 26.31 -11.27 -8.65
CA VAL A 101 25.22 -10.40 -8.19
C VAL A 101 24.47 -9.81 -9.39
N ASN A 102 23.16 -9.91 -9.38
CA ASN A 102 22.30 -9.28 -10.38
C ASN A 102 22.13 -7.79 -10.10
N HIS A 103 22.54 -6.97 -11.03
CA HIS A 103 22.39 -5.52 -10.99
C HIS A 103 21.24 -5.09 -11.88
N VAL A 104 20.26 -4.43 -11.28
CA VAL A 104 19.15 -3.77 -12.00
C VAL A 104 19.72 -2.68 -12.91
N GLN A 105 19.25 -2.63 -14.17
CA GLN A 105 19.71 -1.66 -15.17
C GLN A 105 18.82 -0.41 -15.21
N ASP A 106 19.23 0.59 -16.00
CA ASP A 106 18.58 1.90 -16.05
C ASP A 106 17.19 1.88 -16.73
N ASP A 107 16.85 0.80 -17.40
CA ASP A 107 15.52 0.54 -17.96
C ASP A 107 14.48 0.04 -16.94
N TYR A 108 14.85 -0.04 -15.65
CA TYR A 108 13.93 -0.43 -14.59
C TYR A 108 12.79 0.59 -14.46
N ASP A 109 11.56 0.06 -14.42
CA ASP A 109 10.33 0.80 -14.20
C ASP A 109 9.60 0.19 -13.00
N LEU A 110 9.34 1.02 -11.97
CA LEU A 110 8.65 0.62 -10.75
C LEU A 110 7.14 0.62 -11.00
N ILE A 111 6.49 -0.53 -10.79
CA ILE A 111 5.05 -0.68 -10.93
C ILE A 111 4.34 -0.32 -9.62
N CYS A 112 4.71 -0.97 -8.53
CA CYS A 112 4.12 -0.76 -7.21
C CYS A 112 4.99 -1.36 -6.10
N TRP A 113 4.51 -1.26 -4.87
CA TRP A 113 4.95 -2.10 -3.75
C TRP A 113 3.82 -3.04 -3.36
N ASP A 114 4.18 -4.23 -2.85
CA ASP A 114 3.24 -5.27 -2.45
C ASP A 114 3.50 -5.71 -1.01
N PHE A 115 2.46 -6.18 -0.32
CA PHE A 115 2.60 -6.87 0.95
C PHE A 115 3.01 -8.31 0.74
N VAL A 116 4.06 -8.76 1.42
CA VAL A 116 4.64 -10.10 1.26
C VAL A 116 5.00 -10.71 2.62
N ASN A 117 5.10 -12.04 2.67
CA ASN A 117 5.58 -12.74 3.85
C ASN A 117 7.12 -12.72 3.97
N GLN A 118 7.83 -12.64 2.84
CA GLN A 118 9.29 -12.58 2.80
C GLN A 118 9.73 -11.51 1.79
N PRO A 119 10.13 -10.31 2.27
CA PRO A 119 10.58 -9.24 1.38
C PRO A 119 11.94 -9.57 0.77
N SER A 120 12.11 -9.25 -0.51
CA SER A 120 13.38 -9.40 -1.23
C SER A 120 14.50 -8.50 -0.68
N SER A 121 14.16 -7.37 -0.12
CA SER A 121 15.09 -6.47 0.57
C SER A 121 15.10 -6.77 2.06
N ARG A 122 16.29 -7.00 2.63
CA ARG A 122 16.42 -7.25 4.06
C ARG A 122 15.91 -6.08 4.89
N GLY A 123 15.08 -6.35 5.90
CA GLY A 123 14.56 -5.34 6.81
C GLY A 123 13.36 -4.54 6.29
N SER A 124 12.82 -4.87 5.12
CA SER A 124 11.64 -4.21 4.55
C SER A 124 10.35 -4.77 5.17
N TRP A 125 10.18 -4.53 6.48
CA TRP A 125 9.01 -4.95 7.24
C TRP A 125 8.11 -3.77 7.53
N VAL A 126 6.80 -4.04 7.56
CA VAL A 126 5.87 -3.10 8.16
C VAL A 126 6.22 -2.99 9.65
N SER A 127 6.25 -1.77 10.17
CA SER A 127 6.55 -1.55 11.59
C SER A 127 5.47 -2.19 12.46
N ASP A 128 5.90 -2.96 13.44
CA ASP A 128 5.08 -3.57 14.47
C ASP A 128 4.95 -2.68 15.72
N ASP A 129 5.44 -1.45 15.66
CA ASP A 129 5.33 -0.47 16.74
C ASP A 129 3.89 0.15 16.77
N TYR A 130 2.92 -0.71 17.14
CA TYR A 130 1.50 -0.33 17.20
C TYR A 130 1.23 0.80 18.19
N GLU A 131 2.03 0.93 19.24
CA GLU A 131 1.86 2.02 20.22
C GLU A 131 2.14 3.39 19.60
N LYS A 132 3.08 3.45 18.65
CA LYS A 132 3.33 4.65 17.84
C LYS A 132 2.31 4.85 16.73
N LEU A 133 1.69 3.77 16.23
CA LEU A 133 0.70 3.84 15.16
C LEU A 133 -0.73 4.09 15.66
N ALA A 134 -1.06 3.68 16.87
CA ALA A 134 -2.40 3.83 17.44
C ALA A 134 -2.96 5.27 17.36
N PRO A 135 -2.22 6.34 17.69
CA PRO A 135 -2.70 7.71 17.53
C PRO A 135 -2.96 8.11 16.07
N PHE A 136 -2.16 7.58 15.12
CA PHE A 136 -2.35 7.83 13.69
C PHE A 136 -3.54 7.09 13.12
N ILE A 137 -3.77 5.84 13.56
CA ILE A 137 -4.95 5.05 13.18
C ILE A 137 -6.22 5.75 13.66
N GLU A 138 -6.27 6.19 14.90
CA GLU A 138 -7.42 6.93 15.44
C GLU A 138 -7.67 8.27 14.73
N THR A 139 -6.61 9.01 14.40
CA THR A 139 -6.72 10.29 13.70
C THR A 139 -7.20 10.07 12.26
N THR A 140 -6.63 9.10 11.55
CA THR A 140 -7.02 8.76 10.17
C THR A 140 -8.47 8.27 10.12
N ILE A 141 -8.90 7.44 11.08
CA ILE A 141 -10.30 6.99 11.18
C ILE A 141 -11.25 8.18 11.44
N LYS A 142 -10.85 9.13 12.29
CA LYS A 142 -11.66 10.33 12.58
C LYS A 142 -11.73 11.28 11.37
N GLU A 143 -10.65 11.45 10.64
CA GLU A 143 -10.59 12.29 9.44
C GLU A 143 -11.33 11.64 8.25
N ASP A 144 -11.19 10.34 8.04
CA ASP A 144 -11.94 9.60 7.02
C ASP A 144 -13.45 9.57 7.32
N LYS A 145 -13.86 9.46 8.58
CA LYS A 145 -15.27 9.60 8.96
C LYS A 145 -15.83 10.97 8.61
N LYS A 146 -15.02 12.04 8.69
CA LYS A 146 -15.43 13.40 8.30
C LYS A 146 -15.37 13.65 6.80
N ALA A 147 -14.36 13.13 6.11
CA ALA A 147 -14.07 13.45 4.71
C ALA A 147 -14.82 12.57 3.70
N HIS A 148 -15.09 11.29 4.01
CA HIS A 148 -15.61 10.32 3.04
C HIS A 148 -17.08 9.96 3.17
N ILE A 149 -17.68 10.13 4.35
CA ILE A 149 -19.10 9.75 4.54
C ILE A 149 -20.03 10.77 3.88
N ASN A 150 -19.73 12.06 3.93
CA ASN A 150 -20.59 13.10 3.34
C ASN A 150 -20.59 13.09 1.80
N PRO A 151 -19.43 13.11 1.08
CA PRO A 151 -19.44 13.14 -0.37
C PRO A 151 -19.98 11.86 -1.04
N LEU A 152 -19.80 10.69 -0.42
CA LEU A 152 -20.34 9.43 -0.93
C LEU A 152 -21.86 9.31 -0.70
N LYS A 153 -22.34 9.77 0.45
CA LYS A 153 -23.78 9.86 0.72
C LYS A 153 -24.48 10.78 -0.26
N ASP A 154 -23.90 11.94 -0.53
CA ASP A 154 -24.45 12.92 -1.47
C ASP A 154 -24.41 12.40 -2.91
N LYS A 155 -23.32 11.74 -3.33
CA LYS A 155 -23.22 11.09 -4.64
C LYS A 155 -24.22 9.95 -4.79
N LEU A 156 -24.39 9.10 -3.77
CA LEU A 156 -25.34 7.99 -3.80
C LEU A 156 -26.79 8.49 -3.78
N SER A 157 -27.10 9.51 -3.00
CA SER A 157 -28.40 10.18 -2.97
C SER A 157 -28.76 10.79 -4.32
N ASN A 158 -27.82 11.51 -4.95
CA ASN A 158 -28.00 12.08 -6.29
C ASN A 158 -28.13 11.00 -7.36
N PHE A 159 -27.38 9.91 -7.27
CA PHE A 159 -27.53 8.76 -8.18
C PHE A 159 -28.92 8.14 -8.06
N LEU A 160 -29.40 7.86 -6.84
CA LEU A 160 -30.70 7.24 -6.59
C LEU A 160 -31.89 8.16 -6.95
N SER A 161 -31.73 9.48 -6.85
CA SER A 161 -32.78 10.45 -7.22
C SER A 161 -32.96 10.57 -8.74
N ASN A 162 -31.94 10.26 -9.55
CA ASN A 162 -32.00 10.29 -11.01
C ASN A 162 -32.59 9.01 -11.64
N TYR A 163 -32.90 7.99 -10.84
CA TYR A 163 -33.49 6.71 -11.29
C TYR A 163 -34.93 6.50 -10.79
N ARG A 164 -35.61 7.58 -10.36
CA ARG A 164 -37.04 7.61 -10.08
C ARG A 164 -37.77 8.39 -11.20
#